data_e80511778ba2d9f2e4a2acc007d65bb3
#
_entry.id   e80511778ba2d9f2e4a2acc007d65bb3
#
_cell.length_a   1.000
_cell.length_b   1.000
_cell.length_c   1.000
_cell.angle_alpha   90.00
_cell.angle_beta   90.00
_cell.angle_gamma   90.00
#
_symmetry.space_group_name_H-M   'P 1'
#
loop_
_entity.id
_entity.type
_entity.pdbx_description
1 polymer ?
#
loop_
_entity_poly.entity_id
_entity_poly.type
_entity_poly.pdbx_seq_one_letter_code
_entity_poly.pdbx_strand_id
1 'polypeptide(L)'
;MLFNIDGTISHSIELLQQLDELILNDLPNLTQIINEEIVKLYQDLKILQVKNCESLEWLPISQVLKNMEITDCMALHKIVIIHEEEGRRGKTTFSQLKDVSLINLLNLSIAFPIAVEFPSLETLKIENCPSLKTFVEKSNEEKDHPELDNSNYFFPNSLSLDKLKVLYVMNQPVEELWHYNCPSESFCDLEKLTLRNNKKLLSVFSPAMIVRFNKLKNLTLEKCEFLAEVFILEGDKPNHDNQEMLPQLRVLAMSNLSKLTCFWNKEPQVPFFLNLVSLFIIHCHCLKSLFSLSQAQNLKKLKILRLCNCEKVEEVISSDKGEKVATIFPKMKCLVLKDLPKLVNFCQEGGCFNWPNLQTVRVNNIPSIKTFLRDDLNTPLLKSVYITFAKKLWLGNLNKTISYMHNNPGV
;
A
#
# COMPACT_ATOMS: atom_id res chain seq x y z
N MET A 1 22.99 -14.08 -27.09
CA MET A 1 22.56 -13.04 -28.02
C MET A 1 21.42 -13.61 -28.86
N LEU A 2 20.27 -12.92 -28.94
CA LEU A 2 19.11 -13.40 -29.70
C LEU A 2 19.24 -13.07 -31.20
N PHE A 3 19.81 -11.91 -31.50
CA PHE A 3 20.06 -11.45 -32.89
C PHE A 3 21.52 -11.16 -33.04
N ASN A 4 22.21 -12.00 -33.86
CA ASN A 4 23.59 -11.76 -34.30
C ASN A 4 23.54 -11.29 -35.73
N ILE A 5 23.89 -10.02 -35.96
CA ILE A 5 23.78 -9.40 -37.26
C ILE A 5 25.19 -9.23 -37.80
N ASP A 6 25.71 -10.28 -38.50
CA ASP A 6 26.95 -10.20 -39.26
C ASP A 6 26.68 -9.51 -40.61
N GLY A 7 27.24 -8.36 -40.80
CA GLY A 7 27.57 -7.59 -42.04
C GLY A 7 26.72 -7.62 -43.32
N THR A 8 25.66 -8.42 -43.47
CA THR A 8 24.90 -8.58 -44.72
C THR A 8 23.40 -8.23 -44.64
N ILE A 9 23.04 -7.14 -43.91
CA ILE A 9 21.74 -7.12 -43.24
C ILE A 9 20.96 -5.83 -43.48
N SER A 10 20.64 -5.52 -44.68
CA SER A 10 19.63 -4.45 -44.87
C SER A 10 18.22 -4.94 -44.58
N HIS A 11 17.84 -6.15 -44.99
CA HIS A 11 16.45 -6.67 -44.77
C HIS A 11 16.12 -7.08 -43.35
N SER A 12 17.08 -7.63 -42.57
CA SER A 12 16.82 -8.04 -41.18
C SER A 12 16.68 -6.80 -40.25
N ILE A 13 17.34 -5.70 -40.55
CA ILE A 13 17.27 -4.41 -39.88
C ILE A 13 15.88 -3.79 -40.06
N GLU A 14 15.35 -3.77 -41.29
CA GLU A 14 14.01 -3.25 -41.57
C GLU A 14 12.89 -3.99 -40.82
N LEU A 15 13.02 -5.33 -40.67
CA LEU A 15 12.05 -6.13 -39.91
C LEU A 15 12.06 -5.82 -38.41
N LEU A 16 13.22 -5.51 -37.82
CA LEU A 16 13.33 -5.15 -36.41
C LEU A 16 12.82 -3.71 -36.14
N GLN A 17 12.88 -2.80 -37.12
CA GLN A 17 12.31 -1.46 -36.99
C GLN A 17 10.77 -1.43 -36.93
N GLN A 18 10.10 -2.50 -37.34
CA GLN A 18 8.64 -2.65 -37.30
C GLN A 18 8.16 -3.49 -36.10
N LEU A 19 9.04 -3.79 -35.15
CA LEU A 19 8.69 -4.64 -34.01
C LEU A 19 7.87 -3.86 -32.97
N ASP A 20 6.58 -4.11 -32.94
CA ASP A 20 5.64 -3.52 -31.97
C ASP A 20 5.66 -4.23 -30.61
N GLU A 21 5.98 -5.53 -30.58
CA GLU A 21 5.92 -6.39 -29.41
C GLU A 21 7.13 -7.32 -29.31
N LEU A 22 7.74 -7.38 -28.14
CA LEU A 22 8.81 -8.31 -27.82
C LEU A 22 8.45 -9.10 -26.57
N ILE A 23 8.26 -10.41 -26.76
CA ILE A 23 7.98 -11.36 -25.67
C ILE A 23 9.11 -12.39 -25.62
N LEU A 24 9.84 -12.41 -24.51
CA LEU A 24 10.91 -13.35 -24.24
C LEU A 24 10.57 -14.14 -22.98
N ASN A 25 10.37 -15.44 -23.12
CA ASN A 25 10.04 -16.31 -22.00
C ASN A 25 10.97 -17.52 -21.95
N ASP A 26 11.39 -17.89 -20.77
CA ASP A 26 12.14 -19.13 -20.50
C ASP A 26 13.44 -19.26 -21.33
N LEU A 27 14.23 -18.19 -21.38
CA LEU A 27 15.52 -18.14 -22.07
C LEU A 27 16.67 -17.97 -21.05
N PRO A 28 16.96 -18.97 -20.19
CA PRO A 28 17.88 -18.81 -19.06
C PRO A 28 19.33 -18.52 -19.49
N ASN A 29 19.75 -18.93 -20.69
CA ASN A 29 21.10 -18.71 -21.22
C ASN A 29 21.23 -17.43 -22.06
N LEU A 30 20.14 -16.65 -22.22
CA LEU A 30 20.17 -15.40 -22.98
C LEU A 30 20.85 -14.32 -22.15
N THR A 31 22.05 -13.89 -22.56
CA THR A 31 22.83 -12.83 -21.89
C THR A 31 22.49 -11.44 -22.43
N GLN A 32 22.23 -11.35 -23.72
CA GLN A 32 21.96 -10.11 -24.43
C GLN A 32 20.95 -10.34 -25.55
N ILE A 33 20.05 -9.36 -25.77
CA ILE A 33 19.08 -9.44 -26.87
C ILE A 33 19.72 -9.04 -28.18
N ILE A 34 20.48 -7.96 -28.17
CA ILE A 34 21.17 -7.37 -29.33
C ILE A 34 22.51 -6.76 -28.91
N ASN A 35 23.34 -6.45 -29.91
CA ASN A 35 24.56 -5.65 -29.72
C ASN A 35 24.15 -4.16 -29.43
N GLU A 36 24.93 -3.45 -28.62
CA GLU A 36 24.69 -2.04 -28.28
C GLU A 36 24.65 -1.12 -29.50
N GLU A 37 25.34 -1.49 -30.58
CA GLU A 37 25.36 -0.70 -31.85
C GLU A 37 24.02 -0.72 -32.61
N ILE A 38 23.13 -1.70 -32.32
CA ILE A 38 21.90 -1.94 -33.08
C ILE A 38 20.67 -1.54 -32.23
N VAL A 39 20.87 -0.94 -31.09
CA VAL A 39 19.81 -0.51 -30.15
C VAL A 39 18.76 0.39 -30.81
N LYS A 40 19.14 1.16 -31.83
CA LYS A 40 18.23 2.07 -32.57
C LYS A 40 17.08 1.35 -33.30
N LEU A 41 17.14 0.03 -33.44
CA LEU A 41 16.11 -0.76 -34.16
C LEU A 41 14.83 -1.01 -33.34
N TYR A 42 14.83 -0.66 -32.06
CA TYR A 42 13.68 -0.89 -31.15
C TYR A 42 12.86 0.39 -30.86
N GLN A 43 12.95 1.37 -31.75
CA GLN A 43 12.30 2.68 -31.53
C GLN A 43 10.77 2.60 -31.44
N ASP A 44 10.15 1.66 -32.16
CA ASP A 44 8.70 1.49 -32.25
C ASP A 44 8.11 0.46 -31.29
N LEU A 45 8.94 -0.14 -30.41
CA LEU A 45 8.51 -1.17 -29.49
C LEU A 45 7.49 -0.63 -28.46
N LYS A 46 6.27 -1.14 -28.50
CA LYS A 46 5.13 -0.72 -27.65
C LYS A 46 4.91 -1.65 -26.47
N ILE A 47 5.19 -2.95 -26.62
CA ILE A 47 4.98 -3.96 -25.59
C ILE A 47 6.28 -4.72 -25.38
N LEU A 48 6.74 -4.72 -24.13
CA LEU A 48 7.92 -5.47 -23.71
C LEU A 48 7.56 -6.39 -22.55
N GLN A 49 7.71 -7.70 -22.79
CA GLN A 49 7.54 -8.71 -21.76
C GLN A 49 8.78 -9.64 -21.76
N VAL A 50 9.46 -9.70 -20.62
CA VAL A 50 10.65 -10.55 -20.45
C VAL A 50 10.47 -11.34 -19.15
N LYS A 51 10.45 -12.68 -19.27
CA LYS A 51 10.25 -13.58 -18.12
C LYS A 51 11.25 -14.72 -18.13
N ASN A 52 11.74 -15.10 -16.95
CA ASN A 52 12.64 -16.24 -16.76
C ASN A 52 13.89 -16.20 -17.68
N CYS A 53 14.45 -15.01 -17.89
CA CYS A 53 15.70 -14.81 -18.62
C CYS A 53 16.82 -14.51 -17.61
N GLU A 54 17.23 -15.56 -16.86
CA GLU A 54 18.06 -15.42 -15.66
C GLU A 54 19.45 -14.82 -15.93
N SER A 55 20.03 -15.07 -17.09
CA SER A 55 21.36 -14.59 -17.49
C SER A 55 21.34 -13.25 -18.23
N LEU A 56 20.16 -12.66 -18.46
CA LEU A 56 20.04 -11.39 -19.18
C LEU A 56 20.63 -10.24 -18.37
N GLU A 57 21.70 -9.61 -18.88
CA GLU A 57 22.47 -8.60 -18.15
C GLU A 57 21.91 -7.18 -18.31
N TRP A 58 21.42 -6.84 -19.50
CA TRP A 58 20.86 -5.52 -19.79
C TRP A 58 19.72 -5.61 -20.79
N LEU A 59 18.85 -4.58 -20.79
CA LEU A 59 17.64 -4.54 -21.58
C LEU A 59 17.44 -3.17 -22.22
N PRO A 60 17.30 -3.09 -23.56
CA PRO A 60 16.94 -1.84 -24.24
C PRO A 60 15.43 -1.59 -24.15
N ILE A 61 15.03 -0.33 -23.95
CA ILE A 61 13.63 0.09 -23.95
C ILE A 61 13.40 1.31 -24.82
N SER A 62 12.25 1.35 -25.49
CA SER A 62 11.78 2.45 -26.33
C SER A 62 10.96 3.46 -25.52
N GLN A 63 11.00 4.75 -25.92
CA GLN A 63 10.16 5.81 -25.33
C GLN A 63 8.67 5.68 -25.69
N VAL A 64 8.33 4.92 -26.73
CA VAL A 64 6.93 4.70 -27.17
C VAL A 64 6.28 3.49 -26.50
N LEU A 65 6.98 2.84 -25.55
CA LEU A 65 6.41 1.74 -24.78
C LEU A 65 5.07 2.12 -24.15
N LYS A 66 4.13 1.17 -24.18
CA LYS A 66 2.83 1.23 -23.51
C LYS A 66 2.81 0.37 -22.26
N ASN A 67 3.42 -0.81 -22.35
CA ASN A 67 3.45 -1.80 -21.27
C ASN A 67 4.86 -2.36 -21.15
N MET A 68 5.35 -2.48 -19.92
CA MET A 68 6.65 -3.09 -19.60
C MET A 68 6.50 -4.08 -18.44
N GLU A 69 6.80 -5.34 -18.70
CA GLU A 69 6.82 -6.39 -17.68
C GLU A 69 8.15 -7.13 -17.72
N ILE A 70 8.91 -7.10 -16.64
CA ILE A 70 10.18 -7.81 -16.48
C ILE A 70 10.11 -8.64 -15.21
N THR A 71 10.26 -9.95 -15.35
CA THR A 71 10.07 -10.88 -14.24
C THR A 71 11.14 -11.96 -14.26
N ASP A 72 11.70 -12.30 -13.08
CA ASP A 72 12.67 -13.40 -12.91
C ASP A 72 13.91 -13.29 -13.83
N CYS A 73 14.44 -12.06 -13.98
CA CYS A 73 15.65 -11.76 -14.72
C CYS A 73 16.77 -11.40 -13.72
N MET A 74 17.35 -12.41 -13.08
CA MET A 74 18.22 -12.26 -11.91
C MET A 74 19.53 -11.52 -12.20
N ALA A 75 20.13 -11.69 -13.38
CA ALA A 75 21.35 -11.00 -13.77
C ALA A 75 21.13 -9.56 -14.27
N LEU A 76 19.88 -9.15 -14.50
CA LEU A 76 19.57 -7.83 -15.05
C LEU A 76 20.02 -6.73 -14.09
N HIS A 77 21.01 -5.94 -14.51
CA HIS A 77 21.57 -4.85 -13.73
C HIS A 77 21.35 -3.46 -14.36
N LYS A 78 21.01 -3.41 -15.67
CA LYS A 78 20.89 -2.16 -16.42
C LYS A 78 19.71 -2.19 -17.40
N ILE A 79 18.95 -1.11 -17.41
CA ILE A 79 17.96 -0.78 -18.44
C ILE A 79 18.53 0.39 -19.26
N VAL A 80 18.52 0.28 -20.57
CA VAL A 80 19.06 1.28 -21.51
C VAL A 80 17.91 1.91 -22.28
N ILE A 81 17.75 3.22 -22.15
CA ILE A 81 16.71 3.97 -22.87
C ILE A 81 17.27 4.37 -24.23
N ILE A 82 16.53 4.04 -25.28
CA ILE A 82 16.88 4.37 -26.65
C ILE A 82 16.38 5.78 -26.94
N HIS A 83 17.29 6.66 -27.35
CA HIS A 83 16.98 8.04 -27.76
C HIS A 83 17.04 8.19 -29.28
N GLU A 84 16.09 8.92 -29.85
CA GLU A 84 16.05 9.22 -31.29
C GLU A 84 17.20 10.14 -31.75
N GLU A 85 17.74 10.98 -30.88
CA GLU A 85 18.82 11.93 -31.20
C GLU A 85 19.94 11.94 -30.15
N GLU A 86 21.18 11.75 -30.59
CA GLU A 86 22.39 11.99 -29.77
C GLU A 86 22.56 13.50 -29.55
N GLY A 87 22.46 13.97 -28.30
CA GLY A 87 22.89 15.33 -27.94
C GLY A 87 21.92 16.20 -27.18
N ARG A 88 20.66 15.84 -26.98
CA ARG A 88 19.75 16.62 -26.12
C ARG A 88 19.89 16.20 -24.67
N ARG A 89 20.45 17.08 -23.83
CA ARG A 89 20.39 17.02 -22.36
C ARG A 89 18.97 17.36 -21.88
N GLY A 90 17.97 16.56 -22.26
CA GLY A 90 16.57 16.78 -21.88
C GLY A 90 16.03 15.61 -21.07
N LYS A 91 14.93 15.83 -20.36
CA LYS A 91 14.15 14.75 -19.74
C LYS A 91 13.58 13.85 -20.83
N THR A 92 13.64 12.54 -20.59
CA THR A 92 13.01 11.54 -21.46
C THR A 92 11.56 11.33 -21.04
N THR A 93 10.63 11.44 -21.98
CA THR A 93 9.20 11.32 -21.71
C THR A 93 8.65 10.01 -22.28
N PHE A 94 8.12 9.15 -21.41
CA PHE A 94 7.37 7.94 -21.77
C PHE A 94 5.88 8.28 -21.89
N SER A 95 5.51 8.94 -22.99
CA SER A 95 4.17 9.53 -23.16
C SER A 95 3.01 8.51 -23.18
N GLN A 96 3.28 7.26 -23.55
CA GLN A 96 2.26 6.20 -23.69
C GLN A 96 2.35 5.09 -22.64
N LEU A 97 3.39 5.06 -21.79
CA LEU A 97 3.63 3.99 -20.82
C LEU A 97 2.57 4.03 -19.72
N LYS A 98 1.74 2.99 -19.66
CA LYS A 98 0.64 2.84 -18.71
C LYS A 98 0.95 1.91 -17.56
N ASP A 99 1.62 0.80 -17.86
CA ASP A 99 1.86 -0.26 -16.92
C ASP A 99 3.34 -0.62 -16.86
N VAL A 100 3.89 -0.61 -15.66
CA VAL A 100 5.26 -1.06 -15.37
C VAL A 100 5.23 -2.11 -14.27
N SER A 101 5.83 -3.27 -14.56
CA SER A 101 5.99 -4.37 -13.60
C SER A 101 7.43 -4.87 -13.59
N LEU A 102 8.09 -4.72 -12.43
CA LEU A 102 9.46 -5.16 -12.16
C LEU A 102 9.41 -6.18 -11.01
N ILE A 103 9.71 -7.45 -11.31
CA ILE A 103 9.54 -8.53 -10.35
C ILE A 103 10.78 -9.41 -10.32
N ASN A 104 11.31 -9.70 -9.13
CA ASN A 104 12.46 -10.59 -8.93
C ASN A 104 13.70 -10.17 -9.74
N LEU A 105 14.06 -8.88 -9.69
CA LEU A 105 15.22 -8.31 -10.36
C LEU A 105 16.31 -8.04 -9.31
N LEU A 106 17.09 -9.07 -8.96
CA LEU A 106 17.97 -9.03 -7.79
C LEU A 106 19.13 -8.04 -7.92
N ASN A 107 19.63 -7.82 -9.14
CA ASN A 107 20.79 -7.00 -9.42
C ASN A 107 20.47 -5.60 -9.98
N LEU A 108 19.20 -5.32 -10.29
CA LEU A 108 18.79 -4.00 -10.81
C LEU A 108 18.89 -2.95 -9.71
N SER A 109 19.80 -1.98 -9.86
CA SER A 109 20.04 -0.94 -8.85
C SER A 109 19.24 0.34 -9.08
N ILE A 110 18.92 0.66 -10.32
CA ILE A 110 18.13 1.81 -10.76
C ILE A 110 17.23 1.33 -11.90
N ALA A 111 15.92 1.59 -11.83
CA ALA A 111 15.02 1.20 -12.91
C ALA A 111 15.18 2.11 -14.14
N PHE A 112 15.32 3.42 -13.94
CA PHE A 112 15.51 4.40 -15.00
C PHE A 112 16.72 5.27 -14.69
N PRO A 113 17.82 5.14 -15.44
CA PRO A 113 19.13 5.74 -15.13
C PRO A 113 19.28 7.22 -15.53
N ILE A 114 18.19 7.85 -15.94
CA ILE A 114 18.16 9.28 -16.32
C ILE A 114 16.87 9.93 -15.84
N ALA A 115 16.80 11.26 -15.86
CA ALA A 115 15.57 11.98 -15.57
C ALA A 115 14.48 11.64 -16.60
N VAL A 116 13.36 11.09 -16.11
CA VAL A 116 12.25 10.61 -16.92
C VAL A 116 10.93 11.21 -16.47
N GLU A 117 9.97 11.27 -17.39
CA GLU A 117 8.60 11.67 -17.15
C GLU A 117 7.65 10.56 -17.59
N PHE A 118 6.59 10.33 -16.79
CA PHE A 118 5.58 9.30 -17.03
C PHE A 118 4.17 9.89 -17.01
N PRO A 119 3.79 10.73 -17.99
CA PRO A 119 2.50 11.42 -17.96
C PRO A 119 1.27 10.51 -18.08
N SER A 120 1.45 9.25 -18.44
CA SER A 120 0.37 8.29 -18.66
C SER A 120 0.43 7.06 -17.76
N LEU A 121 1.39 6.98 -16.82
CA LEU A 121 1.57 5.78 -15.98
C LEU A 121 0.41 5.62 -15.00
N GLU A 122 -0.32 4.51 -15.14
CA GLU A 122 -1.48 4.18 -14.33
C GLU A 122 -1.19 3.10 -13.29
N THR A 123 -0.35 2.12 -13.64
CA THR A 123 -0.01 1.00 -12.75
C THR A 123 1.50 0.86 -12.60
N LEU A 124 1.96 0.79 -11.36
CA LEU A 124 3.35 0.49 -11.04
C LEU A 124 3.42 -0.65 -10.03
N LYS A 125 4.08 -1.75 -10.41
CA LYS A 125 4.35 -2.89 -9.55
C LYS A 125 5.85 -3.11 -9.43
N ILE A 126 6.35 -3.12 -8.19
CA ILE A 126 7.75 -3.41 -7.87
C ILE A 126 7.76 -4.46 -6.77
N GLU A 127 8.36 -5.62 -7.05
CA GLU A 127 8.37 -6.75 -6.14
C GLU A 127 9.72 -7.45 -6.15
N ASN A 128 10.32 -7.60 -4.96
CA ASN A 128 11.55 -8.36 -4.76
C ASN A 128 12.71 -7.90 -5.67
N CYS A 129 12.98 -6.59 -5.65
CA CYS A 129 14.13 -5.96 -6.33
C CYS A 129 15.07 -5.36 -5.26
N PRO A 130 15.81 -6.18 -4.47
CA PRO A 130 16.49 -5.72 -3.26
C PRO A 130 17.65 -4.77 -3.51
N SER A 131 18.22 -4.77 -4.70
CA SER A 131 19.26 -3.81 -5.09
C SER A 131 18.71 -2.47 -5.58
N LEU A 132 17.40 -2.39 -5.86
CA LEU A 132 16.75 -1.18 -6.36
C LEU A 132 16.57 -0.17 -5.23
N LYS A 133 17.47 0.82 -5.18
CA LYS A 133 17.48 1.86 -4.15
C LYS A 133 16.55 3.02 -4.46
N THR A 134 16.41 3.35 -5.73
CA THR A 134 15.55 4.41 -6.23
C THR A 134 14.91 3.99 -7.55
N PHE A 135 13.67 4.44 -7.80
CA PHE A 135 12.97 4.14 -9.03
C PHE A 135 13.59 4.89 -10.24
N VAL A 136 14.04 6.11 -10.03
CA VAL A 136 14.68 6.96 -11.04
C VAL A 136 15.97 7.52 -10.46
N GLU A 137 16.99 7.72 -11.28
CA GLU A 137 18.23 8.35 -10.84
C GLU A 137 17.97 9.81 -10.40
N LYS A 138 18.61 10.22 -9.30
CA LYS A 138 18.53 11.58 -8.78
C LYS A 138 19.15 12.56 -9.76
N SER A 139 18.53 13.73 -9.92
CA SER A 139 19.07 14.82 -10.76
C SER A 139 20.40 15.35 -10.19
N ASN A 140 21.23 15.94 -11.06
CA ASN A 140 22.52 16.51 -10.62
C ASN A 140 22.33 17.69 -9.66
N GLU A 141 21.22 18.42 -9.75
CA GLU A 141 20.88 19.52 -8.82
C GLU A 141 20.68 19.03 -7.38
N GLU A 142 20.21 17.78 -7.18
CA GLU A 142 20.09 17.15 -5.87
C GLU A 142 21.45 16.69 -5.31
N LYS A 143 22.46 16.47 -6.17
CA LYS A 143 23.81 16.06 -5.77
C LYS A 143 24.65 17.21 -5.23
N ASP A 144 24.32 18.45 -5.58
CA ASP A 144 25.12 19.65 -5.23
C ASP A 144 24.81 20.20 -3.82
N HIS A 145 23.77 19.70 -3.12
CA HIS A 145 23.43 20.05 -1.74
C HIS A 145 23.38 18.83 -0.81
N PRO A 146 24.51 18.14 -0.58
CA PRO A 146 24.55 16.90 0.19
C PRO A 146 24.24 17.07 1.69
N GLU A 147 24.24 18.29 2.21
CA GLU A 147 24.01 18.55 3.64
C GLU A 147 22.54 18.54 4.05
N LEU A 148 21.61 18.64 3.10
CA LEU A 148 20.18 18.75 3.37
C LEU A 148 19.37 17.48 3.08
N ASP A 149 19.91 16.50 2.34
CA ASP A 149 19.15 15.32 1.95
C ASP A 149 19.97 14.03 1.89
N ASN A 150 20.37 13.53 3.06
CA ASN A 150 20.95 12.18 3.20
C ASN A 150 19.89 11.07 3.17
N SER A 151 18.62 11.39 2.99
CA SER A 151 17.54 10.42 3.00
C SER A 151 17.41 9.71 1.64
N ASN A 152 17.33 8.37 1.68
CA ASN A 152 17.16 7.52 0.52
C ASN A 152 15.68 7.32 0.22
N TYR A 153 15.04 8.33 -0.39
CA TYR A 153 13.67 8.19 -0.88
C TYR A 153 13.62 7.29 -2.12
N PHE A 154 12.65 6.38 -2.14
CA PHE A 154 12.47 5.50 -3.28
C PHE A 154 11.94 6.24 -4.52
N PHE A 155 11.01 7.18 -4.31
CA PHE A 155 10.53 8.12 -5.32
C PHE A 155 11.12 9.52 -5.06
N PRO A 156 12.09 9.99 -5.87
CA PRO A 156 12.73 11.29 -5.69
C PRO A 156 11.80 12.46 -6.02
N ASN A 157 12.20 13.68 -5.62
CA ASN A 157 11.43 14.90 -5.86
C ASN A 157 11.32 15.28 -7.33
N SER A 158 12.26 14.83 -8.17
CA SER A 158 12.27 15.08 -9.62
C SER A 158 11.21 14.28 -10.39
N LEU A 159 10.59 13.26 -9.75
CA LEU A 159 9.66 12.34 -10.39
C LEU A 159 8.20 12.77 -10.19
N SER A 160 7.46 12.99 -11.29
CA SER A 160 6.01 13.17 -11.29
C SER A 160 5.29 11.90 -11.73
N LEU A 161 4.28 11.47 -10.94
CA LEU A 161 3.42 10.32 -11.20
C LEU A 161 1.94 10.72 -11.05
N ASP A 162 1.50 11.65 -11.88
CA ASP A 162 0.21 12.34 -11.74
C ASP A 162 -0.99 11.44 -12.05
N LYS A 163 -0.81 10.48 -12.97
CA LYS A 163 -1.87 9.56 -13.42
C LYS A 163 -1.83 8.20 -12.74
N LEU A 164 -0.91 8.02 -11.78
CA LEU A 164 -0.76 6.73 -11.11
C LEU A 164 -1.99 6.41 -10.27
N LYS A 165 -2.67 5.31 -10.61
CA LYS A 165 -3.88 4.81 -9.93
C LYS A 165 -3.59 3.66 -8.98
N VAL A 166 -2.61 2.82 -9.35
CA VAL A 166 -2.31 1.58 -8.62
C VAL A 166 -0.81 1.48 -8.37
N LEU A 167 -0.42 1.40 -7.10
CA LEU A 167 0.96 1.21 -6.68
C LEU A 167 1.09 -0.04 -5.79
N TYR A 168 2.00 -0.95 -6.19
CA TYR A 168 2.44 -2.07 -5.41
C TYR A 168 3.95 -1.97 -5.16
N VAL A 169 4.36 -1.93 -3.91
CA VAL A 169 5.77 -2.00 -3.49
C VAL A 169 5.91 -3.14 -2.50
N MET A 170 6.60 -4.20 -2.91
CA MET A 170 6.67 -5.44 -2.13
C MET A 170 8.10 -5.95 -2.03
N ASN A 171 8.49 -6.44 -0.84
CA ASN A 171 9.82 -6.98 -0.58
C ASN A 171 10.96 -6.01 -0.92
N GLN A 172 10.77 -4.70 -0.65
CA GLN A 172 11.79 -3.68 -0.90
C GLN A 172 12.46 -3.25 0.40
N PRO A 173 13.77 -3.00 0.41
CA PRO A 173 14.51 -2.54 1.59
C PRO A 173 14.43 -1.02 1.78
N VAL A 174 13.25 -0.43 1.49
CA VAL A 174 13.03 1.02 1.54
C VAL A 174 12.72 1.47 2.97
N GLU A 175 13.29 2.59 3.39
CA GLU A 175 13.01 3.25 4.67
C GLU A 175 11.92 4.32 4.51
N GLU A 176 11.98 5.08 3.42
CA GLU A 176 11.00 6.09 3.05
C GLU A 176 10.62 5.96 1.57
N LEU A 177 9.33 6.06 1.27
CA LEU A 177 8.83 5.89 -0.10
C LEU A 177 8.93 7.18 -0.91
N TRP A 178 8.48 8.30 -0.35
CA TRP A 178 8.30 9.57 -1.06
C TRP A 178 9.17 10.66 -0.49
N HIS A 179 9.73 11.46 -1.38
CA HIS A 179 10.35 12.72 -0.97
C HIS A 179 9.28 13.73 -0.53
N TYR A 180 9.53 14.49 0.55
CA TYR A 180 8.59 15.47 1.08
C TYR A 180 8.26 16.62 0.08
N ASN A 181 9.20 16.94 -0.84
CA ASN A 181 9.06 17.96 -1.89
C ASN A 181 8.73 17.37 -3.27
N CYS A 182 8.12 16.18 -3.38
CA CYS A 182 7.72 15.69 -4.69
C CYS A 182 6.69 16.64 -5.35
N PRO A 183 6.57 16.67 -6.69
CA PRO A 183 5.67 17.57 -7.41
C PRO A 183 4.24 17.53 -6.87
N SER A 184 3.54 18.66 -6.84
CA SER A 184 2.23 18.81 -6.19
C SER A 184 1.16 17.83 -6.70
N GLU A 185 1.21 17.50 -7.98
CA GLU A 185 0.24 16.64 -8.64
C GLU A 185 0.57 15.14 -8.49
N SER A 186 1.81 14.82 -8.05
CA SER A 186 2.23 13.42 -7.91
C SER A 186 1.36 12.67 -6.93
N PHE A 187 0.93 11.46 -7.35
CA PHE A 187 0.10 10.53 -6.59
C PHE A 187 -1.34 10.99 -6.28
N CYS A 188 -1.78 12.14 -6.81
CA CYS A 188 -3.13 12.66 -6.57
C CYS A 188 -4.24 11.77 -7.16
N ASP A 189 -3.93 10.97 -8.17
CA ASP A 189 -4.86 10.01 -8.77
C ASP A 189 -4.79 8.61 -8.15
N LEU A 190 -3.97 8.39 -7.11
CA LEU A 190 -3.76 7.07 -6.52
C LEU A 190 -5.04 6.55 -5.84
N GLU A 191 -5.53 5.42 -6.34
CA GLU A 191 -6.72 4.73 -5.84
C GLU A 191 -6.40 3.51 -4.97
N LYS A 192 -5.28 2.84 -5.25
CA LYS A 192 -4.85 1.64 -4.53
C LYS A 192 -3.36 1.68 -4.21
N LEU A 193 -3.06 1.54 -2.92
CA LEU A 193 -1.71 1.39 -2.41
C LEU A 193 -1.56 0.06 -1.66
N THR A 194 -0.58 -0.73 -2.06
CA THR A 194 -0.23 -1.98 -1.38
C THR A 194 1.26 -1.99 -1.05
N LEU A 195 1.57 -2.04 0.23
CA LEU A 195 2.92 -2.16 0.75
C LEU A 195 3.03 -3.49 1.50
N ARG A 196 3.87 -4.40 1.00
CA ARG A 196 4.01 -5.73 1.59
C ARG A 196 5.47 -6.08 1.82
N ASN A 197 5.76 -6.56 3.02
CA ASN A 197 7.09 -7.06 3.40
C ASN A 197 8.24 -6.04 3.19
N ASN A 198 7.92 -4.74 3.31
CA ASN A 198 8.91 -3.67 3.29
C ASN A 198 9.42 -3.48 4.72
N LYS A 199 10.37 -4.34 5.12
CA LYS A 199 10.77 -4.51 6.51
C LYS A 199 11.36 -3.24 7.14
N LYS A 200 12.07 -2.42 6.35
CA LYS A 200 12.73 -1.20 6.84
C LYS A 200 11.83 0.04 6.84
N LEU A 201 10.62 -0.04 6.27
CA LEU A 201 9.72 1.10 6.15
C LEU A 201 9.35 1.68 7.52
N LEU A 202 9.67 2.96 7.74
CA LEU A 202 9.47 3.67 9.00
C LEU A 202 8.11 4.35 9.08
N SER A 203 7.66 4.95 7.97
CA SER A 203 6.37 5.63 7.85
C SER A 203 5.78 5.44 6.46
N VAL A 204 4.45 5.58 6.35
CA VAL A 204 3.76 5.53 5.05
C VAL A 204 3.42 6.93 4.58
N PHE A 205 2.86 7.77 5.44
CA PHE A 205 2.41 9.10 5.08
C PHE A 205 3.01 10.15 6.00
N SER A 206 3.78 11.07 5.40
CA SER A 206 4.15 12.32 6.05
C SER A 206 3.00 13.34 5.95
N PRO A 207 3.01 14.42 6.75
CA PRO A 207 2.00 15.47 6.69
C PRO A 207 1.82 16.09 5.31
N ALA A 208 2.92 16.31 4.60
CA ALA A 208 2.89 16.87 3.24
C ALA A 208 2.30 15.91 2.20
N MET A 209 2.41 14.59 2.46
CA MET A 209 1.95 13.59 1.52
C MET A 209 0.50 13.19 1.72
N ILE A 210 0.02 13.09 2.97
CA ILE A 210 -1.32 12.56 3.25
C ILE A 210 -2.45 13.33 2.56
N VAL A 211 -2.29 14.64 2.38
CA VAL A 211 -3.27 15.52 1.72
C VAL A 211 -3.42 15.25 0.22
N ARG A 212 -2.45 14.56 -0.39
CA ARG A 212 -2.46 14.24 -1.82
C ARG A 212 -3.31 13.02 -2.15
N PHE A 213 -3.50 12.12 -1.19
CA PHE A 213 -4.18 10.84 -1.42
C PHE A 213 -5.71 10.94 -1.36
N ASN A 214 -6.27 12.00 -1.96
CA ASN A 214 -7.71 12.27 -1.92
C ASN A 214 -8.57 11.24 -2.67
N LYS A 215 -7.98 10.52 -3.63
CA LYS A 215 -8.66 9.46 -4.39
C LYS A 215 -8.36 8.04 -3.88
N LEU A 216 -7.57 7.90 -2.82
CA LEU A 216 -7.20 6.59 -2.30
C LEU A 216 -8.42 5.85 -1.74
N LYS A 217 -8.73 4.70 -2.33
CA LYS A 217 -9.87 3.84 -1.96
C LYS A 217 -9.44 2.64 -1.13
N ASN A 218 -8.26 2.09 -1.43
CA ASN A 218 -7.76 0.86 -0.83
C ASN A 218 -6.32 1.04 -0.34
N LEU A 219 -6.09 0.84 0.96
CA LEU A 219 -4.77 0.82 1.57
C LEU A 219 -4.53 -0.56 2.20
N THR A 220 -3.46 -1.22 1.78
CA THR A 220 -3.02 -2.49 2.36
C THR A 220 -1.58 -2.39 2.82
N LEU A 221 -1.35 -2.66 4.11
CA LEU A 221 -0.05 -2.69 4.76
C LEU A 221 0.16 -4.09 5.37
N GLU A 222 1.16 -4.83 4.90
CA GLU A 222 1.40 -6.19 5.35
C GLU A 222 2.88 -6.45 5.60
N LYS A 223 3.22 -7.02 6.77
CA LYS A 223 4.61 -7.39 7.12
C LYS A 223 5.63 -6.25 7.01
N CYS A 224 5.23 -5.01 7.33
CA CYS A 224 6.13 -3.87 7.47
C CYS A 224 6.56 -3.77 8.94
N GLU A 225 7.64 -4.48 9.28
CA GLU A 225 8.01 -4.81 10.68
C GLU A 225 8.41 -3.57 11.51
N PHE A 226 8.99 -2.54 10.88
CA PHE A 226 9.46 -1.33 11.57
C PHE A 226 8.42 -0.22 11.65
N LEU A 227 7.26 -0.40 10.99
CA LEU A 227 6.20 0.59 10.99
C LEU A 227 5.54 0.67 12.37
N ALA A 228 5.83 1.75 13.10
CA ALA A 228 5.26 2.02 14.42
C ALA A 228 3.96 2.83 14.34
N GLU A 229 3.85 3.69 13.34
CA GLU A 229 2.74 4.60 13.06
C GLU A 229 2.49 4.63 11.55
N VAL A 230 1.25 4.73 11.13
CA VAL A 230 0.91 4.77 9.69
C VAL A 230 0.89 6.20 9.17
N PHE A 231 0.30 7.11 9.97
CA PHE A 231 0.10 8.50 9.62
C PHE A 231 0.87 9.40 10.57
N ILE A 232 1.81 10.17 10.04
CA ILE A 232 2.55 11.17 10.80
C ILE A 232 1.84 12.51 10.58
N LEU A 233 1.39 13.13 11.68
CA LEU A 233 0.75 14.43 11.67
C LEU A 233 1.69 15.44 12.34
N GLU A 234 1.95 16.56 11.71
CA GLU A 234 2.72 17.65 12.31
C GLU A 234 1.90 18.41 13.35
N GLY A 235 2.63 18.99 14.34
CA GLY A 235 2.11 19.70 15.52
C GLY A 235 1.04 20.75 15.26
N ASP A 236 0.78 21.59 16.25
CA ASP A 236 -0.36 22.51 16.47
C ASP A 236 -0.67 23.57 15.37
N LYS A 237 -0.12 23.46 14.19
CA LYS A 237 -0.61 24.26 13.06
C LYS A 237 -1.90 23.61 12.55
N PRO A 238 -3.06 24.24 12.74
CA PRO A 238 -4.26 23.79 12.06
C PRO A 238 -3.92 23.80 10.56
N ASN A 239 -4.11 22.67 9.89
CA ASN A 239 -4.13 22.66 8.43
C ASN A 239 -5.09 23.76 8.02
N HIS A 240 -4.62 24.73 7.25
CA HIS A 240 -5.30 25.97 6.91
C HIS A 240 -6.66 25.77 6.23
N ASP A 241 -6.96 24.56 5.80
CA ASP A 241 -8.25 24.18 5.24
C ASP A 241 -8.76 23.01 6.08
N ASN A 242 -9.95 23.05 6.58
CA ASN A 242 -10.69 21.96 7.25
C ASN A 242 -10.85 20.73 6.32
N GLN A 243 -9.78 20.36 5.63
CA GLN A 243 -9.79 19.33 4.60
C GLN A 243 -9.79 17.94 5.24
N GLU A 244 -10.81 17.18 4.91
CA GLU A 244 -10.90 15.76 5.26
C GLU A 244 -9.66 15.01 4.77
N MET A 245 -9.06 14.16 5.60
CA MET A 245 -7.94 13.33 5.19
C MET A 245 -8.41 11.96 4.75
N LEU A 246 -7.87 11.48 3.61
CA LEU A 246 -8.24 10.22 2.96
C LEU A 246 -9.77 10.09 2.76
N PRO A 247 -10.44 11.09 2.17
CA PRO A 247 -11.90 11.17 2.11
C PRO A 247 -12.55 10.02 1.35
N GLN A 248 -11.84 9.35 0.45
CA GLN A 248 -12.38 8.25 -0.34
C GLN A 248 -11.95 6.86 0.13
N LEU A 249 -11.20 6.75 1.23
CA LEU A 249 -10.74 5.45 1.72
C LEU A 249 -11.91 4.56 2.13
N ARG A 250 -12.02 3.40 1.49
CA ARG A 250 -13.09 2.40 1.72
C ARG A 250 -12.60 1.15 2.41
N VAL A 251 -11.37 0.75 2.12
CA VAL A 251 -10.77 -0.46 2.68
C VAL A 251 -9.42 -0.12 3.28
N LEU A 252 -9.25 -0.41 4.57
CA LEU A 252 -7.99 -0.36 5.28
C LEU A 252 -7.66 -1.76 5.79
N ALA A 253 -6.57 -2.35 5.32
CA ALA A 253 -6.11 -3.66 5.74
C ALA A 253 -4.67 -3.56 6.27
N MET A 254 -4.48 -3.91 7.52
CA MET A 254 -3.19 -3.94 8.20
C MET A 254 -2.95 -5.33 8.78
N SER A 255 -1.83 -5.94 8.42
CA SER A 255 -1.52 -7.28 8.93
C SER A 255 -0.03 -7.48 9.18
N ASN A 256 0.28 -8.20 10.26
CA ASN A 256 1.66 -8.51 10.63
C ASN A 256 2.54 -7.26 10.80
N LEU A 257 2.01 -6.21 11.42
CA LEU A 257 2.71 -4.98 11.76
C LEU A 257 3.16 -5.06 13.23
N SER A 258 4.32 -5.66 13.46
CA SER A 258 4.77 -6.06 14.80
C SER A 258 5.08 -4.89 15.74
N LYS A 259 5.45 -3.72 15.20
CA LYS A 259 5.74 -2.51 15.98
C LYS A 259 4.60 -1.48 15.98
N LEU A 260 3.50 -1.72 15.27
CA LEU A 260 2.38 -0.78 15.19
C LEU A 260 1.75 -0.56 16.58
N THR A 261 1.87 0.63 17.12
CA THR A 261 1.31 1.03 18.42
C THR A 261 0.04 1.84 18.29
N CYS A 262 -0.09 2.63 17.25
CA CYS A 262 -1.23 3.48 16.94
C CYS A 262 -1.29 3.78 15.43
N PHE A 263 -2.40 4.29 14.94
CA PHE A 263 -2.53 4.66 13.53
C PHE A 263 -1.82 5.97 13.22
N TRP A 264 -1.84 6.91 14.14
CA TRP A 264 -1.23 8.24 14.06
C TRP A 264 -0.45 8.59 15.32
N ASN A 265 0.61 9.37 15.14
CA ASN A 265 1.47 9.83 16.23
C ASN A 265 0.78 10.86 17.15
N LYS A 266 -0.21 11.59 16.62
CA LYS A 266 -1.06 12.52 17.36
C LYS A 266 -2.51 12.36 16.94
N GLU A 267 -3.46 12.68 17.82
CA GLU A 267 -4.87 12.65 17.46
C GLU A 267 -5.18 13.66 16.36
N PRO A 268 -5.81 13.23 15.25
CA PRO A 268 -6.15 14.13 14.16
C PRO A 268 -7.25 15.13 14.59
N GLN A 269 -7.01 16.41 14.28
CA GLN A 269 -7.99 17.48 14.54
C GLN A 269 -9.06 17.59 13.44
N VAL A 270 -8.90 16.85 12.37
CA VAL A 270 -9.82 16.81 11.21
C VAL A 270 -10.41 15.41 11.05
N PRO A 271 -11.60 15.28 10.44
CA PRO A 271 -12.20 13.98 10.23
C PRO A 271 -11.34 13.07 9.34
N PHE A 272 -11.17 11.82 9.78
CA PHE A 272 -10.50 10.74 9.04
C PHE A 272 -11.49 9.64 8.69
N PHE A 273 -11.27 8.97 7.58
CA PHE A 273 -11.94 7.73 7.20
C PHE A 273 -13.48 7.82 7.08
N LEU A 274 -14.03 8.98 6.73
CA LEU A 274 -15.48 9.18 6.64
C LEU A 274 -16.19 8.18 5.71
N ASN A 275 -15.48 7.64 4.73
CA ASN A 275 -16.01 6.69 3.77
C ASN A 275 -15.53 5.25 4.00
N LEU A 276 -14.86 4.96 5.13
CA LEU A 276 -14.35 3.63 5.42
C LEU A 276 -15.50 2.63 5.58
N VAL A 277 -15.44 1.55 4.80
CA VAL A 277 -16.43 0.48 4.78
C VAL A 277 -15.92 -0.79 5.45
N SER A 278 -14.64 -1.09 5.28
CA SER A 278 -14.03 -2.31 5.79
C SER A 278 -12.68 -2.01 6.46
N LEU A 279 -12.53 -2.48 7.68
CA LEU A 279 -11.30 -2.41 8.47
C LEU A 279 -10.87 -3.83 8.87
N PHE A 280 -9.65 -4.17 8.50
CA PHE A 280 -9.02 -5.44 8.82
C PHE A 280 -7.71 -5.21 9.56
N ILE A 281 -7.62 -5.65 10.81
CA ILE A 281 -6.43 -5.58 11.66
C ILE A 281 -6.09 -6.99 12.13
N ILE A 282 -4.94 -7.50 11.68
CA ILE A 282 -4.59 -8.90 11.91
C ILE A 282 -3.12 -9.01 12.30
N HIS A 283 -2.79 -9.69 13.41
CA HIS A 283 -1.42 -9.84 13.91
C HIS A 283 -0.67 -8.51 14.16
N CYS A 284 -1.37 -7.50 14.70
CA CYS A 284 -0.78 -6.23 15.16
C CYS A 284 -0.63 -6.27 16.68
N HIS A 285 0.43 -6.93 17.15
CA HIS A 285 0.59 -7.33 18.57
C HIS A 285 0.88 -6.16 19.53
N CYS A 286 1.36 -5.01 19.02
CA CYS A 286 1.68 -3.84 19.85
C CYS A 286 0.53 -2.83 19.98
N LEU A 287 -0.50 -2.95 19.16
CA LEU A 287 -1.66 -2.07 19.17
C LEU A 287 -2.47 -2.24 20.47
N LYS A 288 -2.80 -1.13 21.17
CA LYS A 288 -3.56 -1.14 22.43
C LYS A 288 -5.06 -0.88 22.23
N SER A 289 -5.38 0.06 21.35
CA SER A 289 -6.75 0.41 20.92
C SER A 289 -6.75 0.77 19.44
N LEU A 290 -7.93 0.81 18.81
CA LEU A 290 -8.01 1.18 17.39
C LEU A 290 -8.29 2.68 17.22
N PHE A 291 -9.24 3.22 17.98
CA PHE A 291 -9.74 4.57 17.83
C PHE A 291 -10.02 5.21 19.19
N SER A 292 -9.90 6.52 19.27
CA SER A 292 -10.59 7.30 20.29
C SER A 292 -12.10 7.36 20.00
N LEU A 293 -12.87 7.80 20.98
CA LEU A 293 -14.32 7.92 20.82
C LEU A 293 -14.69 8.94 19.73
N SER A 294 -14.00 10.09 19.70
CA SER A 294 -14.17 11.15 18.71
C SER A 294 -13.91 10.64 17.28
N GLN A 295 -12.92 9.80 17.10
CA GLN A 295 -12.58 9.21 15.80
C GLN A 295 -13.61 8.15 15.38
N ALA A 296 -14.05 7.30 16.31
CA ALA A 296 -15.04 6.26 16.03
C ALA A 296 -16.39 6.85 15.55
N GLN A 297 -16.77 8.04 16.01
CA GLN A 297 -17.97 8.77 15.56
C GLN A 297 -17.93 9.15 14.08
N ASN A 298 -16.73 9.32 13.50
CA ASN A 298 -16.56 9.65 12.09
C ASN A 298 -16.77 8.45 11.17
N LEU A 299 -16.67 7.22 11.68
CA LEU A 299 -16.76 5.99 10.89
C LEU A 299 -18.20 5.57 10.56
N LYS A 300 -19.03 6.53 10.11
CA LYS A 300 -20.47 6.33 9.84
C LYS A 300 -20.79 5.32 8.75
N LYS A 301 -19.82 4.98 7.88
CA LYS A 301 -20.00 4.02 6.78
C LYS A 301 -19.40 2.65 7.06
N LEU A 302 -18.77 2.44 8.22
CA LEU A 302 -18.13 1.18 8.57
C LEU A 302 -19.16 0.04 8.64
N LYS A 303 -18.93 -1.01 7.82
CA LYS A 303 -19.78 -2.18 7.73
C LYS A 303 -19.09 -3.45 8.24
N ILE A 304 -17.79 -3.53 8.09
CA ILE A 304 -17.00 -4.70 8.41
C ILE A 304 -15.84 -4.29 9.30
N LEU A 305 -15.78 -4.85 10.51
CA LEU A 305 -14.63 -4.75 11.39
C LEU A 305 -14.12 -6.16 11.71
N ARG A 306 -12.86 -6.41 11.38
CA ARG A 306 -12.16 -7.64 11.75
C ARG A 306 -10.90 -7.32 12.52
N LEU A 307 -10.83 -7.80 13.77
CA LEU A 307 -9.70 -7.65 14.66
C LEU A 307 -9.29 -9.04 15.14
N CYS A 308 -8.10 -9.48 14.73
CA CYS A 308 -7.65 -10.85 14.97
C CYS A 308 -6.19 -10.92 15.39
N ASN A 309 -5.86 -11.77 16.36
CA ASN A 309 -4.49 -12.05 16.79
C ASN A 309 -3.72 -10.78 17.19
N CYS A 310 -4.33 -9.91 18.00
CA CYS A 310 -3.75 -8.67 18.50
C CYS A 310 -3.61 -8.74 20.02
N GLU A 311 -2.43 -9.13 20.50
CA GLU A 311 -2.20 -9.54 21.90
C GLU A 311 -2.35 -8.42 22.92
N LYS A 312 -2.05 -7.16 22.54
CA LYS A 312 -2.06 -6.03 23.48
C LYS A 312 -3.32 -5.18 23.42
N VAL A 313 -4.27 -5.52 22.55
CA VAL A 313 -5.53 -4.76 22.46
C VAL A 313 -6.35 -4.97 23.73
N GLU A 314 -6.57 -3.91 24.48
CA GLU A 314 -7.34 -3.88 25.74
C GLU A 314 -8.77 -3.43 25.49
N GLU A 315 -8.98 -2.53 24.52
CA GLU A 315 -10.29 -2.03 24.07
C GLU A 315 -10.27 -1.71 22.58
N VAL A 316 -11.42 -1.75 21.93
CA VAL A 316 -11.52 -1.38 20.50
C VAL A 316 -11.58 0.14 20.36
N ILE A 317 -12.35 0.79 21.22
CA ILE A 317 -12.52 2.24 21.26
C ILE A 317 -12.08 2.72 22.64
N SER A 318 -11.01 3.53 22.67
CA SER A 318 -10.58 4.22 23.89
C SER A 318 -11.44 5.46 24.12
N SER A 319 -11.81 5.72 25.37
CA SER A 319 -12.63 6.88 25.75
C SER A 319 -12.00 7.67 26.88
N ASP A 320 -11.90 8.98 26.71
CA ASP A 320 -11.64 9.91 27.79
C ASP A 320 -12.95 10.27 28.50
N LYS A 321 -12.90 10.46 29.82
CA LYS A 321 -14.08 10.66 30.66
C LYS A 321 -14.89 11.89 30.25
N GLY A 322 -16.17 11.72 29.97
CA GLY A 322 -17.15 12.79 29.92
C GLY A 322 -17.65 13.24 28.54
N GLU A 323 -17.28 12.60 27.45
CA GLU A 323 -17.77 12.93 26.11
C GLU A 323 -19.21 12.43 25.89
N LYS A 324 -20.09 13.30 25.40
CA LYS A 324 -21.43 12.93 24.90
C LYS A 324 -21.28 12.26 23.54
N VAL A 325 -21.83 11.07 23.42
CA VAL A 325 -21.54 10.16 22.28
C VAL A 325 -22.69 10.16 21.29
N ALA A 326 -22.35 10.43 20.02
CA ALA A 326 -23.21 10.12 18.87
C ALA A 326 -23.18 8.60 18.58
N THR A 327 -24.12 8.11 17.77
CA THR A 327 -24.17 6.70 17.39
C THR A 327 -22.90 6.26 16.69
N ILE A 328 -22.24 5.24 17.24
CA ILE A 328 -20.97 4.68 16.72
C ILE A 328 -21.27 3.54 15.77
N PHE A 329 -20.61 3.53 14.60
CA PHE A 329 -20.71 2.52 13.54
C PHE A 329 -22.14 2.14 13.12
N PRO A 330 -23.04 3.08 12.79
CA PRO A 330 -24.48 2.81 12.57
C PRO A 330 -24.75 1.84 11.40
N LYS A 331 -23.79 1.59 10.53
CA LYS A 331 -23.93 0.69 9.37
C LYS A 331 -23.23 -0.67 9.57
N MET A 332 -22.80 -1.00 10.79
CA MET A 332 -22.11 -2.26 11.08
C MET A 332 -22.95 -3.47 10.64
N LYS A 333 -22.33 -4.38 9.88
CA LYS A 333 -22.94 -5.63 9.39
C LYS A 333 -22.20 -6.89 9.88
N CYS A 334 -20.90 -6.79 9.99
CA CYS A 334 -20.05 -7.93 10.35
C CYS A 334 -18.97 -7.50 11.33
N LEU A 335 -18.92 -8.17 12.48
CA LEU A 335 -17.90 -7.99 13.51
C LEU A 335 -17.18 -9.31 13.74
N VAL A 336 -15.85 -9.30 13.66
CA VAL A 336 -15.00 -10.45 13.96
C VAL A 336 -13.97 -10.05 15.01
N LEU A 337 -14.01 -10.68 16.18
CA LEU A 337 -13.05 -10.54 17.27
C LEU A 337 -12.46 -11.93 17.56
N LYS A 338 -11.17 -12.09 17.32
CA LYS A 338 -10.55 -13.42 17.44
C LYS A 338 -9.15 -13.31 18.02
N ASP A 339 -8.82 -14.19 18.97
CA ASP A 339 -7.50 -14.27 19.60
C ASP A 339 -7.02 -12.92 20.14
N LEU A 340 -7.81 -12.34 21.06
CA LEU A 340 -7.57 -11.06 21.71
C LEU A 340 -7.50 -11.25 23.23
N PRO A 341 -6.37 -11.74 23.76
CA PRO A 341 -6.28 -12.22 25.15
C PRO A 341 -6.47 -11.11 26.20
N LYS A 342 -6.15 -9.86 25.86
CA LYS A 342 -6.26 -8.71 26.76
C LYS A 342 -7.52 -7.86 26.56
N LEU A 343 -8.36 -8.17 25.58
CA LEU A 343 -9.56 -7.40 25.30
C LEU A 343 -10.55 -7.48 26.47
N VAL A 344 -10.72 -6.38 27.22
CA VAL A 344 -11.59 -6.30 28.41
C VAL A 344 -13.01 -5.91 28.03
N ASN A 345 -13.18 -4.99 27.10
CA ASN A 345 -14.47 -4.52 26.58
C ASN A 345 -14.32 -3.94 25.16
N PHE A 346 -15.43 -3.71 24.48
CA PHE A 346 -15.40 -3.07 23.16
C PHE A 346 -15.20 -1.55 23.29
N CYS A 347 -15.85 -0.93 24.28
CA CYS A 347 -15.69 0.46 24.67
C CYS A 347 -15.98 0.55 26.17
N GLN A 348 -15.08 1.15 26.96
CA GLN A 348 -15.20 1.18 28.42
C GLN A 348 -16.26 2.14 28.89
N GLU A 349 -16.34 3.33 28.30
CA GLU A 349 -17.35 4.31 28.62
C GLU A 349 -18.56 4.13 27.70
N GLY A 350 -19.77 4.18 28.28
CA GLY A 350 -21.01 3.97 27.54
C GLY A 350 -21.12 4.90 26.34
N GLY A 351 -21.27 4.31 25.18
CA GLY A 351 -21.52 5.00 23.91
C GLY A 351 -22.91 4.65 23.42
N CYS A 352 -23.49 5.53 22.62
CA CYS A 352 -24.75 5.20 21.96
C CYS A 352 -24.46 4.21 20.79
N PHE A 353 -24.57 2.91 21.07
CA PHE A 353 -24.41 1.87 20.07
C PHE A 353 -25.77 1.36 19.61
N ASN A 354 -26.04 1.53 18.33
CA ASN A 354 -27.23 1.00 17.68
C ASN A 354 -26.81 0.39 16.34
N TRP A 355 -26.84 -0.94 16.26
CA TRP A 355 -26.41 -1.67 15.08
C TRP A 355 -27.54 -2.44 14.41
N PRO A 356 -28.53 -1.74 13.83
CA PRO A 356 -29.73 -2.36 13.26
C PRO A 356 -29.42 -3.33 12.11
N ASN A 357 -28.27 -3.17 11.46
CA ASN A 357 -27.86 -3.96 10.31
C ASN A 357 -26.86 -5.08 10.66
N LEU A 358 -26.52 -5.28 11.94
CA LEU A 358 -25.56 -6.30 12.34
C LEU A 358 -26.15 -7.69 12.13
N GLN A 359 -25.53 -8.48 11.25
CA GLN A 359 -25.97 -9.82 10.86
C GLN A 359 -25.03 -10.91 11.31
N THR A 360 -23.73 -10.59 11.37
CA THR A 360 -22.69 -11.57 11.66
C THR A 360 -21.79 -11.07 12.78
N VAL A 361 -21.71 -11.86 13.85
CA VAL A 361 -20.71 -11.68 14.91
C VAL A 361 -19.94 -12.99 15.06
N ARG A 362 -18.62 -12.91 15.00
CA ARG A 362 -17.71 -14.01 15.31
C ARG A 362 -16.84 -13.62 16.47
N VAL A 363 -16.88 -14.42 17.52
CA VAL A 363 -16.09 -14.19 18.73
C VAL A 363 -15.42 -15.51 19.13
N ASN A 364 -14.10 -15.50 19.16
CA ASN A 364 -13.34 -16.68 19.50
C ASN A 364 -12.08 -16.29 20.28
N ASN A 365 -11.80 -17.00 21.36
CA ASN A 365 -10.62 -16.81 22.20
C ASN A 365 -10.38 -15.36 22.66
N ILE A 366 -11.36 -14.82 23.41
CA ILE A 366 -11.28 -13.49 24.04
C ILE A 366 -11.55 -13.61 25.56
N PRO A 367 -10.63 -14.25 26.31
CA PRO A 367 -10.87 -14.66 27.69
C PRO A 367 -11.08 -13.52 28.67
N SER A 368 -10.57 -12.32 28.40
CA SER A 368 -10.65 -11.19 29.34
C SER A 368 -11.95 -10.38 29.25
N ILE A 369 -12.75 -10.55 28.19
CA ILE A 369 -13.96 -9.76 27.99
C ILE A 369 -15.11 -10.27 28.87
N LYS A 370 -15.48 -9.51 29.90
CA LYS A 370 -16.60 -9.84 30.81
C LYS A 370 -17.93 -9.36 30.27
N THR A 371 -17.93 -8.17 29.69
CA THR A 371 -19.11 -7.52 29.14
C THR A 371 -18.71 -6.85 27.83
N PHE A 372 -19.54 -6.95 26.81
CA PHE A 372 -19.21 -6.36 25.50
C PHE A 372 -19.29 -4.83 25.55
N LEU A 373 -20.41 -4.31 26.09
CA LEU A 373 -20.66 -2.89 26.32
C LEU A 373 -21.36 -2.72 27.69
N ARG A 374 -21.27 -1.53 28.28
CA ARG A 374 -22.02 -1.22 29.52
C ARG A 374 -23.54 -1.17 29.29
N ASP A 375 -23.94 -0.55 28.18
CA ASP A 375 -25.36 -0.36 27.84
C ASP A 375 -25.88 -1.46 26.90
N ASP A 376 -27.18 -1.59 26.83
CA ASP A 376 -27.80 -2.55 25.93
C ASP A 376 -27.63 -2.12 24.47
N LEU A 377 -27.14 -3.07 23.66
CA LEU A 377 -26.92 -2.91 22.23
C LEU A 377 -28.12 -3.44 21.46
N ASN A 378 -28.76 -2.56 20.68
CA ASN A 378 -29.84 -2.95 19.77
C ASN A 378 -29.29 -3.62 18.51
N THR A 379 -29.58 -4.91 18.32
CA THR A 379 -29.12 -5.73 17.18
C THR A 379 -30.24 -6.61 16.65
N PRO A 380 -31.32 -6.09 16.08
CA PRO A 380 -32.54 -6.84 15.75
C PRO A 380 -32.33 -7.93 14.70
N LEU A 381 -31.33 -7.80 13.83
CA LEU A 381 -31.03 -8.80 12.79
C LEU A 381 -30.04 -9.89 13.26
N LEU A 382 -29.39 -9.70 14.40
CA LEU A 382 -28.43 -10.68 14.90
C LEU A 382 -29.17 -11.85 15.54
N LYS A 383 -28.97 -13.06 15.01
CA LYS A 383 -29.63 -14.30 15.48
C LYS A 383 -28.69 -15.26 16.18
N SER A 384 -27.38 -15.05 16.06
CA SER A 384 -26.36 -15.92 16.64
C SER A 384 -24.98 -15.28 16.64
N VAL A 385 -24.15 -15.67 17.61
CA VAL A 385 -22.72 -15.39 17.67
C VAL A 385 -21.97 -16.67 17.32
N TYR A 386 -21.07 -16.60 16.33
CA TYR A 386 -20.22 -17.73 15.95
C TYR A 386 -19.02 -17.81 16.89
N ILE A 387 -18.88 -18.91 17.58
CA ILE A 387 -17.72 -19.22 18.46
C ILE A 387 -16.63 -19.92 17.63
N THR A 388 -17.05 -20.91 16.83
CA THR A 388 -16.21 -21.61 15.85
C THR A 388 -16.93 -21.67 14.50
N PHE A 389 -16.39 -22.37 13.54
CA PHE A 389 -17.06 -22.58 12.24
C PHE A 389 -18.41 -23.29 12.38
N ALA A 390 -18.51 -24.24 13.32
CA ALA A 390 -19.70 -25.06 13.53
C ALA A 390 -20.54 -24.63 14.74
N LYS A 391 -19.94 -23.94 15.73
CA LYS A 391 -20.60 -23.66 17.00
C LYS A 391 -21.12 -22.23 17.05
N LYS A 392 -22.41 -22.10 17.40
CA LYS A 392 -23.11 -20.81 17.55
C LYS A 392 -23.76 -20.75 18.93
N LEU A 393 -23.87 -19.56 19.48
CA LEU A 393 -24.58 -19.30 20.72
C LEU A 393 -25.42 -18.03 20.56
N TRP A 394 -26.60 -18.00 21.21
CA TRP A 394 -27.43 -16.80 21.29
C TRP A 394 -28.30 -16.81 22.54
N LEU A 395 -28.19 -15.80 23.39
CA LEU A 395 -28.92 -15.66 24.63
C LEU A 395 -29.81 -14.41 24.67
N GLY A 396 -30.36 -14.05 23.50
CA GLY A 396 -31.30 -12.95 23.37
C GLY A 396 -30.65 -11.59 23.10
N ASN A 397 -29.46 -11.30 23.62
CA ASN A 397 -28.67 -10.13 23.25
C ASN A 397 -27.16 -10.43 23.28
N LEU A 398 -26.37 -9.51 22.69
CA LEU A 398 -24.93 -9.70 22.55
C LEU A 398 -24.22 -9.70 23.91
N ASN A 399 -24.54 -8.76 24.82
CA ASN A 399 -23.93 -8.70 26.15
C ASN A 399 -24.13 -9.99 26.95
N LYS A 400 -25.35 -10.50 27.02
CA LYS A 400 -25.63 -11.78 27.71
C LYS A 400 -24.89 -12.93 27.08
N THR A 401 -24.81 -12.96 25.76
CA THR A 401 -24.10 -14.04 25.04
C THR A 401 -22.60 -14.00 25.33
N ILE A 402 -21.97 -12.84 25.30
CA ILE A 402 -20.54 -12.67 25.60
C ILE A 402 -20.24 -12.98 27.08
N SER A 403 -21.05 -12.46 28.02
CA SER A 403 -20.88 -12.73 29.45
C SER A 403 -21.00 -14.23 29.76
N TYR A 404 -21.92 -14.92 29.11
CA TYR A 404 -22.04 -16.36 29.25
C TYR A 404 -20.80 -17.12 28.75
N MET A 405 -20.27 -16.71 27.59
CA MET A 405 -19.03 -17.28 27.02
C MET A 405 -17.84 -17.07 27.98
N HIS A 406 -17.73 -15.90 28.62
CA HIS A 406 -16.69 -15.62 29.60
C HIS A 406 -16.78 -16.55 30.82
N ASN A 407 -17.99 -16.74 31.33
CA ASN A 407 -18.21 -17.58 32.52
C ASN A 407 -18.13 -19.09 32.22
N ASN A 408 -18.15 -19.49 30.94
CA ASN A 408 -18.14 -20.90 30.51
C ASN A 408 -17.08 -21.11 29.42
N PRO A 409 -15.78 -21.08 29.75
CA PRO A 409 -14.68 -21.11 28.77
C PRO A 409 -14.58 -22.38 27.94
N GLY A 410 -15.38 -23.43 28.23
CA GLY A 410 -15.48 -24.66 27.45
C GLY A 410 -16.62 -24.68 26.40
N VAL A 411 -17.39 -23.62 26.32
CA VAL A 411 -18.53 -23.52 25.40
C VAL A 411 -18.13 -23.24 23.98
#